data_92c8f4121fbbccaca9fd4acf49c2c7c4
#
_entry.id   92c8f4121fbbccaca9fd4acf49c2c7c4
#
_cell.length_a   1.000
_cell.length_b   1.000
_cell.length_c   1.000
_cell.angle_alpha   90.00
_cell.angle_beta   90.00
_cell.angle_gamma   90.00
#
_symmetry.space_group_name_H-M   'P 1'
#
loop_
_entity.id
_entity.type
_entity.pdbx_description
1 polymer ?
#
loop_
_entity_poly.entity_id
_entity_poly.type
_entity_poly.pdbx_seq_one_letter_code
_entity_poly.pdbx_strand_id
1 'polypeptide(L)'
;PPLLLKNIVDVALPQKNLNLLARLVAMSISATAVLSLIQVGQTYLSTWISKHIILNMKNEMYRHLEGMSLSFFSTAKPGEIITRMNSDIDGIQDIFNSTVVNALSSVSVLVATSAALFAMNWKLALLGIVTVPLFIVPTRRVGKVRWKIASKSQEKLSQLNEIVQETLGISGSILMKIFTTEKSELKKFERVNREVIDLQVRETLAGRWFGMTINIFTAIGPMLVYFFGGVALT
;
A
#
# COMPACT_ATOMS: atom_id res chain seq x y z
N PRO A 1 -3.26 11.44 -22.27
CA PRO A 1 -4.54 12.12 -22.07
C PRO A 1 -4.42 13.64 -21.84
N PRO A 2 -3.54 14.19 -20.95
CA PRO A 2 -3.50 15.63 -20.66
C PRO A 2 -3.22 16.51 -21.86
N LEU A 3 -2.35 16.08 -22.77
CA LEU A 3 -2.03 16.83 -24.00
C LEU A 3 -3.21 16.88 -24.98
N LEU A 4 -4.00 15.82 -25.07
CA LEU A 4 -5.20 15.79 -25.89
C LEU A 4 -6.28 16.71 -25.30
N LEU A 5 -6.41 16.72 -23.98
CA LEU A 5 -7.33 17.60 -23.25
C LEU A 5 -6.95 19.07 -23.46
N LYS A 6 -5.66 19.40 -23.44
CA LYS A 6 -5.16 20.72 -23.79
C LYS A 6 -5.61 21.12 -25.20
N ASN A 7 -5.40 20.27 -26.21
CA ASN A 7 -5.80 20.57 -27.59
C ASN A 7 -7.32 20.72 -27.77
N ILE A 8 -8.12 20.00 -26.96
CA ILE A 8 -9.58 20.18 -26.94
C ILE A 8 -9.93 21.60 -26.46
N VAL A 9 -9.33 22.03 -25.33
CA VAL A 9 -9.64 23.32 -24.71
C VAL A 9 -9.07 24.49 -25.49
N ASP A 10 -7.82 24.39 -25.95
CA ASP A 10 -7.10 25.51 -26.57
C ASP A 10 -7.41 25.67 -28.07
N VAL A 11 -7.81 24.60 -28.75
CA VAL A 11 -7.96 24.63 -30.22
C VAL A 11 -9.39 24.29 -30.65
N ALA A 12 -9.92 23.13 -30.23
CA ALA A 12 -11.20 22.63 -30.76
C ALA A 12 -12.41 23.47 -30.29
N LEU A 13 -12.42 23.86 -29.01
CA LEU A 13 -13.53 24.67 -28.45
C LEU A 13 -13.55 26.09 -29.00
N PRO A 14 -12.44 26.87 -29.06
CA PRO A 14 -12.45 28.22 -29.62
C PRO A 14 -12.82 28.23 -31.09
N GLN A 15 -12.37 27.25 -31.87
CA GLN A 15 -12.68 27.13 -33.32
C GLN A 15 -14.11 26.64 -33.60
N LYS A 16 -14.89 26.21 -32.58
CA LYS A 16 -16.23 25.65 -32.74
C LYS A 16 -16.30 24.52 -33.78
N ASN A 17 -15.18 23.80 -33.98
CA ASN A 17 -15.07 22.76 -34.98
C ASN A 17 -15.47 21.40 -34.41
N LEU A 18 -16.72 21.00 -34.60
CA LEU A 18 -17.28 19.75 -34.10
C LEU A 18 -16.53 18.50 -34.60
N ASN A 19 -16.05 18.52 -35.85
CA ASN A 19 -15.30 17.39 -36.41
C ASN A 19 -13.94 17.20 -35.73
N LEU A 20 -13.23 18.29 -35.46
CA LEU A 20 -11.98 18.27 -34.73
C LEU A 20 -12.18 17.83 -33.28
N LEU A 21 -13.22 18.34 -32.63
CA LEU A 21 -13.61 17.95 -31.28
C LEU A 21 -13.91 16.45 -31.21
N ALA A 22 -14.74 15.92 -32.10
CA ALA A 22 -15.09 14.51 -32.15
C ALA A 22 -13.85 13.62 -32.34
N ARG A 23 -12.91 14.01 -33.21
CA ARG A 23 -11.66 13.27 -33.42
C ARG A 23 -10.78 13.26 -32.17
N LEU A 24 -10.59 14.40 -31.52
CA LEU A 24 -9.77 14.49 -30.29
C LEU A 24 -10.38 13.71 -29.13
N VAL A 25 -11.72 13.73 -28.99
CA VAL A 25 -12.43 12.92 -28.00
C VAL A 25 -12.27 11.42 -28.30
N ALA A 26 -12.48 11.01 -29.54
CA ALA A 26 -12.27 9.61 -29.96
C ALA A 26 -10.84 9.14 -29.72
N MET A 27 -9.85 9.98 -30.04
CA MET A 27 -8.43 9.69 -29.74
C MET A 27 -8.17 9.59 -28.22
N SER A 28 -8.79 10.43 -27.40
CA SER A 28 -8.66 10.37 -25.94
C SER A 28 -9.25 9.07 -25.38
N ILE A 29 -10.42 8.67 -25.85
CA ILE A 29 -11.06 7.42 -25.46
C ILE A 29 -10.20 6.23 -25.89
N SER A 30 -9.76 6.21 -27.14
CA SER A 30 -8.89 5.14 -27.67
C SER A 30 -7.57 5.04 -26.88
N ALA A 31 -6.93 6.16 -26.61
CA ALA A 31 -5.69 6.19 -25.80
C ALA A 31 -5.94 5.64 -24.39
N THR A 32 -7.05 6.02 -23.76
CA THR A 32 -7.42 5.49 -22.43
C THR A 32 -7.70 4.00 -22.46
N ALA A 33 -8.41 3.52 -23.50
CA ALA A 33 -8.67 2.09 -23.69
C ALA A 33 -7.38 1.29 -23.87
N VAL A 34 -6.45 1.77 -24.68
CA VAL A 34 -5.13 1.14 -24.88
C VAL A 34 -4.33 1.11 -23.58
N LEU A 35 -4.30 2.22 -22.83
CA LEU A 35 -3.61 2.26 -21.52
C LEU A 35 -4.23 1.27 -20.54
N SER A 36 -5.56 1.14 -20.51
CA SER A 36 -6.24 0.18 -19.65
C SER A 36 -5.91 -1.28 -20.04
N LEU A 37 -5.83 -1.59 -21.33
CA LEU A 37 -5.40 -2.91 -21.79
C LEU A 37 -3.94 -3.22 -21.40
N ILE A 38 -3.05 -2.25 -21.54
CA ILE A 38 -1.66 -2.37 -21.08
C ILE A 38 -1.61 -2.64 -19.59
N GLN A 39 -2.44 -1.94 -18.79
CA GLN A 39 -2.51 -2.13 -17.35
C GLN A 39 -3.02 -3.53 -16.96
N VAL A 40 -3.99 -4.07 -17.70
CA VAL A 40 -4.44 -5.47 -17.52
C VAL A 40 -3.29 -6.44 -17.81
N GLY A 41 -2.58 -6.24 -18.93
CA GLY A 41 -1.39 -7.04 -19.26
C GLY A 41 -0.29 -6.97 -18.20
N GLN A 42 -0.01 -5.78 -17.67
CA GLN A 42 0.94 -5.58 -16.58
C GLN A 42 0.51 -6.34 -15.31
N THR A 43 -0.77 -6.25 -14.94
CA THR A 43 -1.31 -6.96 -13.77
C THR A 43 -1.22 -8.47 -13.96
N TYR A 44 -1.56 -8.96 -15.14
CA TYR A 44 -1.42 -10.38 -15.47
C TYR A 44 0.02 -10.87 -15.32
N LEU A 45 0.98 -10.18 -15.95
CA LEU A 45 2.40 -10.54 -15.87
C LEU A 45 2.94 -10.50 -14.43
N SER A 46 2.60 -9.44 -13.70
CA SER A 46 3.00 -9.29 -12.30
C SER A 46 2.45 -10.42 -11.43
N THR A 47 1.17 -10.75 -11.59
CA THR A 47 0.53 -11.84 -10.87
C THR A 47 1.12 -13.19 -11.26
N TRP A 48 1.36 -13.42 -12.55
CA TRP A 48 1.97 -14.65 -13.05
C TRP A 48 3.37 -14.88 -12.46
N ILE A 49 4.23 -13.86 -12.49
CA ILE A 49 5.57 -13.92 -11.90
C ILE A 49 5.48 -14.21 -10.40
N SER A 50 4.65 -13.47 -9.66
CA SER A 50 4.49 -13.66 -8.21
C SER A 50 4.02 -15.07 -7.87
N LYS A 51 3.05 -15.61 -8.61
CA LYS A 51 2.54 -16.97 -8.39
C LYS A 51 3.57 -18.05 -8.70
N HIS A 52 4.43 -17.84 -9.72
CA HIS A 52 5.51 -18.78 -10.02
C HIS A 52 6.64 -18.74 -8.98
N ILE A 53 6.94 -17.56 -8.43
CA ILE A 53 7.88 -17.46 -7.29
C ILE A 53 7.34 -18.26 -6.10
N ILE A 54 6.06 -18.09 -5.75
CA ILE A 54 5.42 -18.82 -4.65
C ILE A 54 5.42 -20.33 -4.91
N LEU A 55 5.06 -20.74 -6.14
CA LEU A 55 5.09 -22.14 -6.52
C LEU A 55 6.48 -22.77 -6.31
N ASN A 56 7.51 -22.09 -6.79
CA ASN A 56 8.88 -22.58 -6.65
C ASN A 56 9.31 -22.62 -5.17
N MET A 57 8.99 -21.60 -4.39
CA MET A 57 9.30 -21.58 -2.95
C MET A 57 8.57 -22.70 -2.19
N LYS A 58 7.28 -22.92 -2.46
CA LYS A 58 6.51 -24.01 -1.83
C LYS A 58 7.08 -25.39 -2.21
N ASN A 59 7.44 -25.58 -3.49
CA ASN A 59 8.05 -26.82 -3.94
C ASN A 59 9.42 -27.07 -3.31
N GLU A 60 10.23 -26.01 -3.19
CA GLU A 60 11.57 -26.12 -2.60
C GLU A 60 11.49 -26.38 -1.10
N MET A 61 10.59 -25.68 -0.41
CA MET A 61 10.31 -25.94 1.00
C MET A 61 9.80 -27.36 1.24
N TYR A 62 8.86 -27.83 0.41
CA TYR A 62 8.33 -29.20 0.52
C TYR A 62 9.44 -30.24 0.29
N ARG A 63 10.26 -30.08 -0.75
CA ARG A 63 11.41 -30.97 -1.02
C ARG A 63 12.40 -30.97 0.14
N HIS A 64 12.66 -29.81 0.74
CA HIS A 64 13.54 -29.71 1.89
C HIS A 64 12.97 -30.44 3.10
N LEU A 65 11.67 -30.30 3.36
CA LEU A 65 10.98 -31.01 4.43
C LEU A 65 11.01 -32.54 4.24
N GLU A 66 10.82 -33.04 3.01
CA GLU A 66 10.93 -34.48 2.72
C GLU A 66 12.32 -35.04 3.03
N GLY A 67 13.37 -34.21 2.92
CA GLY A 67 14.74 -34.59 3.25
C GLY A 67 15.08 -34.53 4.75
N MET A 68 14.17 -34.04 5.61
CA MET A 68 14.42 -33.88 7.03
C MET A 68 14.38 -35.22 7.77
N SER A 69 15.16 -35.31 8.87
CA SER A 69 15.20 -36.49 9.71
C SER A 69 13.90 -36.68 10.51
N LEU A 70 13.60 -37.93 10.91
CA LEU A 70 12.46 -38.24 11.77
C LEU A 70 12.52 -37.48 13.11
N SER A 71 13.71 -37.21 13.61
CA SER A 71 13.95 -36.44 14.84
C SER A 71 13.44 -35.00 14.69
N PHE A 72 13.52 -34.40 13.50
CA PHE A 72 12.93 -33.08 13.23
C PHE A 72 11.41 -33.12 13.40
N PHE A 73 10.74 -34.10 12.81
CA PHE A 73 9.27 -34.22 12.89
C PHE A 73 8.75 -34.58 14.29
N SER A 74 9.59 -35.21 15.13
CA SER A 74 9.20 -35.47 16.52
C SER A 74 9.23 -34.24 17.42
N THR A 75 10.01 -33.22 17.05
CA THR A 75 10.15 -31.96 17.81
C THR A 75 9.39 -30.80 17.20
N ALA A 76 9.24 -30.77 15.88
CA ALA A 76 8.53 -29.72 15.17
C ALA A 76 7.01 -29.88 15.33
N LYS A 77 6.32 -28.74 15.49
CA LYS A 77 4.85 -28.71 15.49
C LYS A 77 4.32 -28.69 14.05
N PRO A 78 3.58 -29.72 13.59
CA PRO A 78 3.10 -29.78 12.20
C PRO A 78 2.31 -28.52 11.77
N GLY A 79 1.51 -27.94 12.70
CA GLY A 79 0.76 -26.72 12.46
C GLY A 79 1.63 -25.51 12.16
N GLU A 80 2.81 -25.39 12.78
CA GLU A 80 3.76 -24.30 12.50
C GLU A 80 4.35 -24.44 11.09
N ILE A 81 4.70 -25.65 10.68
CA ILE A 81 5.20 -25.94 9.32
C ILE A 81 4.14 -25.57 8.28
N ILE A 82 2.89 -25.97 8.49
CA ILE A 82 1.78 -25.67 7.58
C ILE A 82 1.53 -24.16 7.51
N THR A 83 1.58 -23.47 8.64
CA THR A 83 1.41 -22.00 8.69
C THR A 83 2.51 -21.30 7.92
N ARG A 84 3.77 -21.68 8.11
CA ARG A 84 4.90 -21.12 7.35
C ARG A 84 4.76 -21.38 5.84
N MET A 85 4.38 -22.58 5.45
CA MET A 85 4.23 -22.96 4.05
C MET A 85 3.07 -22.21 3.36
N ASN A 86 2.01 -21.89 4.08
CA ASN A 86 0.85 -21.22 3.50
C ASN A 86 0.88 -19.70 3.72
N SER A 87 0.98 -19.24 4.97
CA SER A 87 0.81 -17.83 5.30
C SER A 87 2.08 -17.00 5.06
N ASP A 88 3.25 -17.51 5.44
CA ASP A 88 4.48 -16.73 5.34
C ASP A 88 4.93 -16.62 3.89
N ILE A 89 4.82 -17.69 3.11
CA ILE A 89 5.15 -17.67 1.68
C ILE A 89 4.15 -16.81 0.90
N ASP A 90 2.85 -16.89 1.21
CA ASP A 90 1.84 -16.03 0.55
C ASP A 90 2.05 -14.53 0.90
N GLY A 91 2.56 -14.22 2.10
CA GLY A 91 2.96 -12.85 2.49
C GLY A 91 4.06 -12.26 1.59
N ILE A 92 4.93 -13.08 1.02
CA ILE A 92 5.96 -12.63 0.06
C ILE A 92 5.33 -12.09 -1.23
N GLN A 93 4.22 -12.66 -1.68
CA GLN A 93 3.48 -12.16 -2.84
C GLN A 93 3.03 -10.70 -2.63
N ASP A 94 2.48 -10.41 -1.45
CA ASP A 94 1.99 -9.07 -1.14
C ASP A 94 3.13 -8.06 -1.10
N ILE A 95 4.28 -8.43 -0.54
CA ILE A 95 5.48 -7.59 -0.54
C ILE A 95 5.97 -7.37 -1.99
N PHE A 96 6.05 -8.41 -2.81
CA PHE A 96 6.50 -8.30 -4.19
C PHE A 96 5.58 -7.38 -5.00
N ASN A 97 4.27 -7.62 -4.99
CA ASN A 97 3.30 -6.83 -5.74
C ASN A 97 3.18 -5.39 -5.20
N SER A 98 3.04 -5.23 -3.89
CA SER A 98 2.81 -3.91 -3.29
C SER A 98 4.08 -3.05 -3.26
N THR A 99 5.25 -3.65 -3.13
CA THR A 99 6.50 -2.89 -2.98
C THR A 99 7.27 -2.80 -4.29
N VAL A 100 7.63 -3.94 -4.88
CA VAL A 100 8.52 -3.94 -6.06
C VAL A 100 7.80 -3.39 -7.28
N VAL A 101 6.62 -3.91 -7.59
CA VAL A 101 5.86 -3.51 -8.80
C VAL A 101 5.41 -2.06 -8.70
N ASN A 102 4.87 -1.64 -7.54
CA ASN A 102 4.45 -0.27 -7.34
C ASN A 102 5.62 0.71 -7.30
N ALA A 103 6.77 0.34 -6.71
CA ALA A 103 7.96 1.18 -6.71
C ALA A 103 8.49 1.38 -8.12
N LEU A 104 8.60 0.31 -8.91
CA LEU A 104 9.06 0.38 -10.30
C LEU A 104 8.12 1.22 -11.17
N SER A 105 6.81 1.01 -11.04
CA SER A 105 5.79 1.80 -11.72
C SER A 105 5.89 3.29 -11.35
N SER A 106 6.01 3.60 -10.05
CA SER A 106 6.11 4.97 -9.56
C SER A 106 7.38 5.67 -10.05
N VAL A 107 8.52 4.98 -10.08
CA VAL A 107 9.77 5.51 -10.62
C VAL A 107 9.63 5.77 -12.12
N SER A 108 9.03 4.85 -12.88
CA SER A 108 8.80 5.00 -14.32
C SER A 108 7.91 6.21 -14.63
N VAL A 109 6.82 6.37 -13.88
CA VAL A 109 5.92 7.53 -14.01
C VAL A 109 6.64 8.82 -13.63
N LEU A 110 7.44 8.83 -12.57
CA LEU A 110 8.22 9.98 -12.15
C LEU A 110 9.20 10.43 -13.24
N VAL A 111 9.96 9.49 -13.82
CA VAL A 111 10.91 9.77 -14.89
C VAL A 111 10.20 10.31 -16.14
N ALA A 112 9.14 9.62 -16.59
CA ALA A 112 8.39 10.02 -17.77
C ALA A 112 7.73 11.40 -17.60
N THR A 113 7.14 11.66 -16.42
CA THR A 113 6.49 12.95 -16.12
C THR A 113 7.53 14.07 -16.01
N SER A 114 8.66 13.82 -15.36
CA SER A 114 9.75 14.80 -15.28
C SER A 114 10.29 15.14 -16.66
N ALA A 115 10.55 14.14 -17.51
CA ALA A 115 11.02 14.36 -18.88
C ALA A 115 10.01 15.20 -19.68
N ALA A 116 8.72 14.89 -19.58
CA ALA A 116 7.67 15.67 -20.25
C ALA A 116 7.60 17.12 -19.75
N LEU A 117 7.70 17.34 -18.44
CA LEU A 117 7.71 18.69 -17.86
C LEU A 117 8.92 19.50 -18.32
N PHE A 118 10.12 18.91 -18.32
CA PHE A 118 11.32 19.59 -18.83
C PHE A 118 11.22 19.92 -20.32
N ALA A 119 10.64 19.05 -21.13
CA ALA A 119 10.41 19.29 -22.55
C ALA A 119 9.40 20.43 -22.81
N MET A 120 8.41 20.61 -21.93
CA MET A 120 7.41 21.67 -22.06
C MET A 120 7.93 23.03 -21.55
N ASN A 121 8.44 23.08 -20.34
CA ASN A 121 8.98 24.29 -19.75
C ASN A 121 9.91 23.96 -18.58
N TRP A 122 11.23 24.10 -18.79
CA TRP A 122 12.24 23.77 -17.79
C TRP A 122 12.14 24.60 -16.50
N LYS A 123 11.68 25.88 -16.59
CA LYS A 123 11.52 26.73 -15.40
C LYS A 123 10.40 26.26 -14.50
N LEU A 124 9.26 25.86 -15.08
CA LEU A 124 8.14 25.27 -14.34
C LEU A 124 8.47 23.90 -13.80
N ALA A 125 9.24 23.09 -14.56
CA ALA A 125 9.73 21.78 -14.10
C ALA A 125 10.61 21.92 -12.86
N LEU A 126 11.53 22.87 -12.83
CA LEU A 126 12.42 23.15 -11.72
C LEU A 126 11.64 23.60 -10.46
N LEU A 127 10.63 24.44 -10.65
CA LEU A 127 9.74 24.87 -9.57
C LEU A 127 8.96 23.68 -8.99
N GLY A 128 8.47 22.77 -9.84
CA GLY A 128 7.84 21.53 -9.42
C GLY A 128 8.76 20.63 -8.60
N ILE A 129 10.03 20.46 -9.02
CA ILE A 129 11.00 19.63 -8.30
C ILE A 129 11.37 20.23 -6.94
N VAL A 130 11.51 21.55 -6.85
CA VAL A 130 11.83 22.25 -5.59
C VAL A 130 10.69 22.12 -4.57
N THR A 131 9.45 21.97 -5.01
CA THR A 131 8.33 21.73 -4.09
C THR A 131 8.34 20.33 -3.45
N VAL A 132 8.95 19.31 -4.09
CA VAL A 132 8.99 17.92 -3.57
C VAL A 132 9.64 17.82 -2.18
N PRO A 133 10.83 18.39 -1.89
CA PRO A 133 11.41 18.35 -0.55
C PRO A 133 10.53 18.99 0.53
N LEU A 134 9.75 20.01 0.19
CA LEU A 134 8.83 20.65 1.11
C LEU A 134 7.75 19.69 1.63
N PHE A 135 7.39 18.68 0.83
CA PHE A 135 6.44 17.62 1.20
C PHE A 135 7.08 16.50 2.04
N ILE A 136 8.36 16.23 1.84
CA ILE A 136 9.04 15.12 2.51
C ILE A 136 9.17 15.39 4.02
N VAL A 137 9.39 16.62 4.44
CA VAL A 137 9.62 16.95 5.86
C VAL A 137 8.39 16.68 6.75
N PRO A 138 7.17 17.18 6.42
CA PRO A 138 5.97 16.86 7.20
C PRO A 138 5.61 15.39 7.16
N THR A 139 5.73 14.74 5.99
CA THR A 139 5.38 13.32 5.83
C THR A 139 6.26 12.41 6.66
N ARG A 140 7.56 12.70 6.78
CA ARG A 140 8.48 11.92 7.66
C ARG A 140 8.10 12.02 9.14
N ARG A 141 7.68 13.19 9.62
CA ARG A 141 7.26 13.36 11.04
C ARG A 141 6.00 12.56 11.34
N VAL A 142 4.99 12.68 10.48
CA VAL A 142 3.72 11.94 10.66
C VAL A 142 3.93 10.43 10.49
N GLY A 143 4.77 10.01 9.54
CA GLY A 143 5.15 8.61 9.37
C GLY A 143 5.80 7.99 10.61
N LYS A 144 6.70 8.71 11.30
CA LYS A 144 7.30 8.25 12.57
C LYS A 144 6.26 8.08 13.68
N VAL A 145 5.32 9.02 13.80
CA VAL A 145 4.23 8.93 14.79
C VAL A 145 3.35 7.72 14.50
N ARG A 146 2.95 7.54 13.25
CA ARG A 146 2.14 6.38 12.84
C ARG A 146 2.86 5.07 13.10
N TRP A 147 4.14 4.96 12.73
CA TRP A 147 4.95 3.77 13.02
C TRP A 147 4.98 3.43 14.50
N LYS A 148 5.17 4.42 15.38
CA LYS A 148 5.20 4.20 16.84
C LYS A 148 3.85 3.70 17.37
N ILE A 149 2.74 4.20 16.84
CA ILE A 149 1.40 3.75 17.24
C ILE A 149 1.17 2.32 16.73
N ALA A 150 1.49 2.03 15.46
CA ALA A 150 1.35 0.70 14.86
C ALA A 150 2.19 -0.36 15.59
N SER A 151 3.45 -0.04 15.93
CA SER A 151 4.32 -0.94 16.69
C SER A 151 3.75 -1.26 18.07
N LYS A 152 3.22 -0.26 18.78
CA LYS A 152 2.53 -0.46 20.06
C LYS A 152 1.24 -1.28 19.92
N SER A 153 0.47 -1.05 18.85
CA SER A 153 -0.74 -1.80 18.54
C SER A 153 -0.41 -3.29 18.34
N GLN A 154 0.66 -3.57 17.59
CA GLN A 154 1.11 -4.93 17.33
C GLN A 154 1.63 -5.62 18.60
N GLU A 155 2.36 -4.91 19.46
CA GLU A 155 2.82 -5.43 20.76
C GLU A 155 1.63 -5.83 21.64
N LYS A 156 0.59 -4.98 21.73
CA LYS A 156 -0.61 -5.26 22.50
C LYS A 156 -1.43 -6.41 21.91
N LEU A 157 -1.48 -6.51 20.58
CA LEU A 157 -2.12 -7.64 19.89
C LEU A 157 -1.40 -8.96 20.19
N SER A 158 -0.06 -8.95 20.24
CA SER A 158 0.72 -10.12 20.66
C SER A 158 0.39 -10.52 22.11
N GLN A 159 0.33 -9.56 23.05
CA GLN A 159 -0.07 -9.83 24.42
C GLN A 159 -1.49 -10.41 24.51
N LEU A 160 -2.42 -9.94 23.69
CA LEU A 160 -3.77 -10.49 23.62
C LEU A 160 -3.76 -11.95 23.17
N ASN A 161 -2.98 -12.25 22.12
CA ASN A 161 -2.83 -13.60 21.60
C ASN A 161 -2.17 -14.54 22.62
N GLU A 162 -1.18 -14.06 23.39
CA GLU A 162 -0.57 -14.81 24.49
C GLU A 162 -1.61 -15.18 25.56
N ILE A 163 -2.46 -14.22 25.98
CA ILE A 163 -3.55 -14.49 26.93
C ILE A 163 -4.49 -15.57 26.38
N VAL A 164 -4.86 -15.49 25.09
CA VAL A 164 -5.73 -16.48 24.45
C VAL A 164 -5.08 -17.86 24.43
N GLN A 165 -3.81 -17.96 24.05
CA GLN A 165 -3.07 -19.22 24.03
C GLN A 165 -2.88 -19.82 25.42
N GLU A 166 -2.59 -18.96 26.42
CA GLU A 166 -2.42 -19.38 27.81
C GLU A 166 -3.72 -19.91 28.41
N THR A 167 -4.83 -19.18 28.21
CA THR A 167 -6.13 -19.50 28.85
C THR A 167 -6.93 -20.56 28.12
N LEU A 168 -6.92 -20.56 26.78
CA LEU A 168 -7.69 -21.51 25.96
C LEU A 168 -6.87 -22.73 25.52
N GLY A 169 -5.58 -22.79 25.83
CA GLY A 169 -4.79 -23.99 25.69
C GLY A 169 -5.30 -25.11 26.63
N ILE A 170 -5.03 -26.38 26.29
CA ILE A 170 -5.52 -27.54 27.05
C ILE A 170 -5.19 -27.41 28.56
N SER A 171 -3.92 -27.14 28.88
CA SER A 171 -3.48 -26.99 30.27
C SER A 171 -4.09 -25.76 30.97
N GLY A 172 -4.15 -24.63 30.25
CA GLY A 172 -4.72 -23.37 30.80
C GLY A 172 -6.21 -23.47 31.06
N SER A 173 -6.97 -24.09 30.14
CA SER A 173 -8.41 -24.28 30.32
C SER A 173 -8.73 -25.21 31.50
N ILE A 174 -7.94 -26.27 31.72
CA ILE A 174 -8.08 -27.17 32.88
C ILE A 174 -7.80 -26.39 34.18
N LEU A 175 -6.66 -25.68 34.25
CA LEU A 175 -6.30 -24.88 35.43
C LEU A 175 -7.35 -23.82 35.74
N MET A 176 -7.83 -23.10 34.71
CA MET A 176 -8.87 -22.08 34.85
C MET A 176 -10.15 -22.67 35.47
N LYS A 177 -10.55 -23.90 35.08
CA LYS A 177 -11.72 -24.59 35.62
C LYS A 177 -11.50 -25.11 37.05
N ILE A 178 -10.32 -25.68 37.34
CA ILE A 178 -9.99 -26.18 38.68
C ILE A 178 -9.97 -25.05 39.69
N PHE A 179 -9.37 -23.90 39.33
CA PHE A 179 -9.24 -22.75 40.23
C PHE A 179 -10.39 -21.74 40.12
N THR A 180 -11.37 -21.96 39.25
CA THR A 180 -12.54 -21.10 39.06
C THR A 180 -12.15 -19.66 38.76
N THR A 181 -11.11 -19.46 37.93
CA THR A 181 -10.53 -18.13 37.62
C THR A 181 -11.10 -17.48 36.37
N GLU A 182 -12.17 -18.03 35.75
CA GLU A 182 -12.75 -17.57 34.48
C GLU A 182 -13.06 -16.06 34.51
N LYS A 183 -13.62 -15.54 35.58
CA LYS A 183 -13.97 -14.11 35.72
C LYS A 183 -12.73 -13.20 35.76
N SER A 184 -11.64 -13.71 36.33
CA SER A 184 -10.37 -12.97 36.42
C SER A 184 -9.70 -12.91 35.06
N GLU A 185 -9.63 -14.05 34.37
CA GLU A 185 -9.05 -14.16 33.03
C GLU A 185 -9.85 -13.34 32.01
N LEU A 186 -11.19 -13.37 32.09
CA LEU A 186 -12.04 -12.53 31.26
C LEU A 186 -11.74 -11.05 31.45
N LYS A 187 -11.61 -10.57 32.71
CA LYS A 187 -11.26 -9.17 32.98
C LYS A 187 -9.88 -8.79 32.44
N LYS A 188 -8.90 -9.70 32.56
CA LYS A 188 -7.55 -9.51 31.99
C LYS A 188 -7.62 -9.36 30.47
N PHE A 189 -8.34 -10.27 29.79
CA PHE A 189 -8.58 -10.22 28.36
C PHE A 189 -9.29 -8.93 27.93
N GLU A 190 -10.42 -8.57 28.56
CA GLU A 190 -11.17 -7.37 28.23
C GLU A 190 -10.34 -6.09 28.36
N ARG A 191 -9.51 -6.00 29.40
CA ARG A 191 -8.63 -4.84 29.60
C ARG A 191 -7.65 -4.70 28.45
N VAL A 192 -6.92 -5.76 28.10
CA VAL A 192 -5.93 -5.74 27.02
C VAL A 192 -6.60 -5.53 25.67
N ASN A 193 -7.77 -6.14 25.44
CA ASN A 193 -8.55 -5.96 24.22
C ASN A 193 -8.99 -4.50 24.01
N ARG A 194 -9.42 -3.81 25.08
CA ARG A 194 -9.72 -2.36 25.01
C ARG A 194 -8.49 -1.54 24.64
N GLU A 195 -7.32 -1.85 25.22
CA GLU A 195 -6.07 -1.16 24.87
C GLU A 195 -5.71 -1.39 23.39
N VAL A 196 -5.93 -2.60 22.86
CA VAL A 196 -5.73 -2.91 21.43
C VAL A 196 -6.65 -2.06 20.57
N ILE A 197 -7.96 -2.05 20.87
CA ILE A 197 -8.96 -1.26 20.12
C ILE A 197 -8.61 0.23 20.13
N ASP A 198 -8.28 0.80 21.30
CA ASP A 198 -7.91 2.21 21.41
C ASP A 198 -6.67 2.54 20.55
N LEU A 199 -5.68 1.66 20.53
CA LEU A 199 -4.49 1.84 19.69
C LEU A 199 -4.80 1.72 18.22
N GLN A 200 -5.65 0.76 17.81
CA GLN A 200 -6.08 0.59 16.42
C GLN A 200 -6.89 1.79 15.91
N VAL A 201 -7.77 2.35 16.76
CA VAL A 201 -8.50 3.58 16.43
C VAL A 201 -7.53 4.74 16.24
N ARG A 202 -6.56 4.92 17.15
CA ARG A 202 -5.53 5.97 17.03
C ARG A 202 -4.64 5.78 15.79
N GLU A 203 -4.28 4.54 15.48
CA GLU A 203 -3.50 4.21 14.27
C GLU A 203 -4.28 4.58 13.00
N THR A 204 -5.56 4.21 12.93
CA THR A 204 -6.44 4.54 11.82
C THR A 204 -6.60 6.05 11.65
N LEU A 205 -6.84 6.78 12.75
CA LEU A 205 -6.92 8.23 12.74
C LEU A 205 -5.60 8.89 12.30
N ALA A 206 -4.46 8.43 12.81
CA ALA A 206 -3.16 8.91 12.38
C ALA A 206 -2.93 8.70 10.87
N GLY A 207 -3.38 7.56 10.34
CA GLY A 207 -3.37 7.29 8.89
C GLY A 207 -4.28 8.23 8.10
N ARG A 208 -5.46 8.57 8.63
CA ARG A 208 -6.39 9.52 7.99
C ARG A 208 -5.85 10.94 8.00
N TRP A 209 -5.27 11.41 9.09
CA TRP A 209 -4.61 12.71 9.18
C TRP A 209 -3.44 12.81 8.18
N PHE A 210 -2.66 11.74 8.07
CA PHE A 210 -1.59 11.65 7.06
C PHE A 210 -2.14 11.77 5.64
N GLY A 211 -3.19 11.00 5.30
CA GLY A 211 -3.84 11.06 4.00
C GLY A 211 -4.44 12.43 3.70
N MET A 212 -5.08 13.07 4.69
CA MET A 212 -5.61 14.43 4.56
C MET A 212 -4.48 15.43 4.22
N THR A 213 -3.36 15.36 4.93
CA THR A 213 -2.21 16.23 4.68
C THR A 213 -1.70 16.08 3.24
N ILE A 214 -1.52 14.83 2.78
CA ILE A 214 -1.10 14.55 1.41
C ILE A 214 -2.12 15.11 0.39
N ASN A 215 -3.42 14.89 0.61
CA ASN A 215 -4.47 15.35 -0.30
C ASN A 215 -4.50 16.89 -0.42
N ILE A 216 -4.37 17.60 0.70
CA ILE A 216 -4.29 19.07 0.69
C ILE A 216 -3.08 19.53 -0.15
N PHE A 217 -1.93 18.94 0.09
CA PHE A 217 -0.73 19.29 -0.67
C PHE A 217 -0.86 18.96 -2.16
N THR A 218 -1.44 17.81 -2.50
CA THR A 218 -1.67 17.43 -3.91
C THR A 218 -2.62 18.41 -4.61
N ALA A 219 -3.58 18.99 -3.90
CA ALA A 219 -4.50 20.00 -4.43
C ALA A 219 -3.83 21.38 -4.59
N ILE A 220 -2.93 21.76 -3.70
CA ILE A 220 -2.25 23.06 -3.72
C ILE A 220 -1.36 23.22 -4.98
N GLY A 221 -0.67 22.14 -5.40
CA GLY A 221 0.24 22.19 -6.55
C GLY A 221 -0.41 22.74 -7.82
N PRO A 222 -1.46 22.12 -8.34
CA PRO A 222 -2.19 22.64 -9.51
C PRO A 222 -2.76 24.06 -9.31
N MET A 223 -3.27 24.38 -8.10
CA MET A 223 -3.81 25.70 -7.81
C MET A 223 -2.76 26.81 -7.89
N LEU A 224 -1.54 26.54 -7.39
CA LEU A 224 -0.43 27.47 -7.52
C LEU A 224 -0.03 27.68 -9.00
N VAL A 225 -0.01 26.62 -9.79
CA VAL A 225 0.28 26.72 -11.23
C VAL A 225 -0.78 27.56 -11.94
N TYR A 226 -2.07 27.37 -11.64
CA TYR A 226 -3.15 28.17 -12.20
C TYR A 226 -3.06 29.65 -11.76
N PHE A 227 -2.75 29.89 -10.49
CA PHE A 227 -2.61 31.24 -9.98
C PHE A 227 -1.44 31.99 -10.64
N PHE A 228 -0.24 31.40 -10.62
CA PHE A 228 0.94 32.03 -11.24
C PHE A 228 0.87 32.07 -12.76
N GLY A 229 0.26 31.03 -13.37
CA GLY A 229 -0.01 31.05 -14.82
C GLY A 229 -1.02 32.10 -15.23
N GLY A 230 -2.06 32.32 -14.43
CA GLY A 230 -3.03 33.39 -14.64
C GLY A 230 -2.41 34.79 -14.50
N VAL A 231 -1.62 35.01 -13.44
CA VAL A 231 -0.89 36.31 -13.25
C VAL A 231 0.12 36.57 -14.35
N ALA A 232 0.73 35.55 -14.95
CA ALA A 232 1.68 35.73 -16.05
C ALA A 232 1.02 36.04 -17.41
N LEU A 233 -0.30 35.84 -17.51
CA LEU A 233 -1.09 36.13 -18.72
C LEU A 233 -1.82 37.50 -18.65
N THR A 234 -1.89 38.13 -17.48
CA THR A 234 -2.39 39.49 -17.26
C THR A 234 -1.26 40.48 -17.26
#